data_b4555420ff01838f0acbdc8ec893f00e
#
_entry.id   b4555420ff01838f0acbdc8ec893f00e
#
_cell.length_a   1.000
_cell.length_b   1.000
_cell.length_c   1.000
_cell.angle_alpha   90.00
_cell.angle_beta   90.00
_cell.angle_gamma   90.00
#
_symmetry.space_group_name_H-M   'P 1'
#
loop_
_entity.id
_entity.type
_entity.pdbx_description
1 polymer ?
#
loop_
_entity_poly.entity_id
_entity_poly.type
_entity_poly.pdbx_seq_one_letter_code
_entity_poly.pdbx_strand_id
1 'polypeptide(L)'
;GFTITCEACVKYYEDGETISPEIVRQIEEYLEKLESITGKKLGDKHNPLLVSVRSGARASMPGMMDTILNLGLNEQVVEGLSTKSQNPRWAWDCYRRFIQMYSDVVMEVNKGYFEKVIDSVKNEKGVKLDTELTAEDLKHLAGLFKAEYKSNTGSDFPTDPKEQLMGAIKAVFRSWNNERAVYYRRLNDIPGNWGTAVNVQSMVFGNMGPTSGTGVAFTRNPSTGEKKLMGEFLMNAQGEDVVAGVRTPEPLEHLKDTMPEVYDQFVDI
;
A
#
# COMPACT_ATOMS: atom_id res chain seq x y z
N GLY A 1 4.65 -7.33 11.74
CA GLY A 1 5.58 -6.59 10.86
C GLY A 1 6.97 -6.50 11.44
N PHE A 2 7.87 -5.98 10.65
CA PHE A 2 9.23 -5.64 11.06
C PHE A 2 9.67 -4.32 10.44
N THR A 3 10.72 -3.71 11.02
CA THR A 3 11.25 -2.43 10.57
C THR A 3 12.72 -2.57 10.17
N ILE A 4 13.05 -2.11 8.99
CA ILE A 4 14.42 -1.91 8.52
C ILE A 4 14.80 -0.49 8.91
N THR A 5 15.89 -0.31 9.64
CA THR A 5 16.19 0.97 10.33
C THR A 5 16.67 2.06 9.37
N CYS A 6 16.70 3.31 9.85
CA CYS A 6 17.21 4.45 9.08
C CYS A 6 18.70 4.28 8.73
N GLU A 7 19.47 3.62 9.59
CA GLU A 7 20.89 3.34 9.36
C GLU A 7 21.09 2.46 8.11
N ALA A 8 20.16 1.52 7.85
CA ALA A 8 20.20 0.72 6.63
C ALA A 8 19.96 1.57 5.37
N CYS A 9 19.12 2.61 5.46
CA CYS A 9 18.93 3.58 4.37
C CYS A 9 20.19 4.39 4.11
N VAL A 10 20.85 4.88 5.16
CA VAL A 10 22.11 5.61 5.03
C VAL A 10 23.17 4.72 4.38
N LYS A 11 23.31 3.48 4.86
CA LYS A 11 24.22 2.49 4.31
C LYS A 11 23.93 2.17 2.83
N TYR A 12 22.65 2.07 2.46
CA TYR A 12 22.21 1.86 1.07
C TYR A 12 22.78 2.94 0.13
N TYR A 13 22.76 4.21 0.54
CA TYR A 13 23.33 5.29 -0.26
C TYR A 13 24.86 5.28 -0.25
N GLU A 14 25.51 5.01 0.89
CA GLU A 14 26.98 4.87 0.98
C GLU A 14 27.50 3.74 0.08
N ASP A 15 26.75 2.66 -0.06
CA ASP A 15 27.09 1.48 -0.89
C ASP A 15 26.60 1.64 -2.35
N GLY A 16 26.34 2.86 -2.82
CA GLY A 16 25.93 3.14 -4.21
C GLY A 16 24.56 2.55 -4.56
N GLU A 17 23.56 2.79 -3.72
CA GLU A 17 22.16 2.32 -3.86
C GLU A 17 22.03 0.79 -3.88
N THR A 18 22.87 0.15 -3.10
CA THR A 18 22.88 -1.31 -2.95
C THR A 18 22.56 -1.71 -1.52
N ILE A 19 21.62 -2.63 -1.34
CA ILE A 19 21.35 -3.23 -0.02
C ILE A 19 22.41 -4.30 0.24
N SER A 20 23.15 -4.16 1.34
CA SER A 20 24.23 -5.09 1.67
C SER A 20 23.70 -6.52 1.90
N PRO A 21 24.49 -7.57 1.61
CA PRO A 21 24.09 -8.96 1.83
C PRO A 21 23.65 -9.26 3.26
N GLU A 22 24.25 -8.60 4.25
CA GLU A 22 23.88 -8.73 5.66
C GLU A 22 22.47 -8.22 5.93
N ILE A 23 22.09 -7.06 5.38
CA ILE A 23 20.73 -6.52 5.50
C ILE A 23 19.72 -7.40 4.77
N VAL A 24 20.07 -7.92 3.57
CA VAL A 24 19.22 -8.87 2.83
C VAL A 24 18.93 -10.11 3.69
N ARG A 25 19.94 -10.71 4.30
CA ARG A 25 19.80 -11.87 5.18
C ARG A 25 18.87 -11.57 6.37
N GLN A 26 19.02 -10.41 7.00
CA GLN A 26 18.13 -9.98 8.08
C GLN A 26 16.69 -9.80 7.63
N ILE A 27 16.46 -9.20 6.46
CA ILE A 27 15.12 -9.05 5.88
C ILE A 27 14.46 -10.43 5.69
N GLU A 28 15.19 -11.40 5.15
CA GLU A 28 14.68 -12.77 4.96
C GLU A 28 14.36 -13.45 6.30
N GLU A 29 15.24 -13.34 7.30
CA GLU A 29 15.02 -13.89 8.62
C GLU A 29 13.76 -13.30 9.30
N TYR A 30 13.58 -11.98 9.22
CA TYR A 30 12.40 -11.32 9.80
C TYR A 30 11.13 -11.56 9.01
N LEU A 31 11.22 -11.78 7.69
CA LEU A 31 10.09 -12.23 6.88
C LEU A 31 9.62 -13.62 7.33
N GLU A 32 10.54 -14.57 7.53
CA GLU A 32 10.21 -15.91 8.04
C GLU A 32 9.57 -15.85 9.44
N LYS A 33 10.05 -14.97 10.32
CA LYS A 33 9.41 -14.73 11.62
C LYS A 33 8.00 -14.18 11.47
N LEU A 34 7.79 -13.23 10.56
CA LEU A 34 6.46 -12.67 10.29
C LEU A 34 5.51 -13.74 9.74
N GLU A 35 5.97 -14.58 8.82
CA GLU A 35 5.22 -15.71 8.28
C GLU A 35 4.82 -16.69 9.39
N SER A 36 5.76 -17.04 10.27
CA SER A 36 5.52 -17.93 11.42
C SER A 36 4.48 -17.36 12.38
N ILE A 37 4.57 -16.07 12.72
CA ILE A 37 3.64 -15.41 13.66
C ILE A 37 2.23 -15.31 13.06
N THR A 38 2.13 -15.02 11.76
CA THR A 38 0.84 -14.83 11.10
C THR A 38 0.20 -16.14 10.63
N GLY A 39 0.98 -17.22 10.56
CA GLY A 39 0.58 -18.48 9.93
C GLY A 39 0.31 -18.35 8.43
N LYS A 40 0.80 -17.29 7.78
CA LYS A 40 0.65 -16.99 6.36
C LYS A 40 2.02 -16.98 5.70
N LYS A 41 2.07 -17.11 4.36
CA LYS A 41 3.33 -17.11 3.65
C LYS A 41 3.28 -16.17 2.45
N LEU A 42 4.35 -15.40 2.25
CA LEU A 42 4.49 -14.48 1.12
C LEU A 42 4.52 -15.30 -0.20
N GLY A 43 3.61 -14.99 -1.11
CA GLY A 43 3.49 -15.70 -2.38
C GLY A 43 2.79 -17.06 -2.32
N ASP A 44 2.30 -17.51 -1.17
CA ASP A 44 1.54 -18.76 -1.08
C ASP A 44 0.14 -18.59 -1.69
N LYS A 45 -0.24 -19.52 -2.55
CA LYS A 45 -1.55 -19.47 -3.22
C LYS A 45 -2.74 -19.86 -2.33
N HIS A 46 -2.49 -20.56 -1.22
CA HIS A 46 -3.57 -21.05 -0.34
C HIS A 46 -3.79 -20.15 0.88
N ASN A 47 -2.71 -19.64 1.45
CA ASN A 47 -2.76 -18.76 2.62
C ASN A 47 -1.77 -17.60 2.50
N PRO A 48 -2.00 -16.67 1.54
CA PRO A 48 -1.04 -15.64 1.24
C PRO A 48 -0.86 -14.63 2.38
N LEU A 49 0.39 -14.28 2.66
CA LEU A 49 0.76 -13.09 3.38
C LEU A 49 0.84 -11.95 2.37
N LEU A 50 0.01 -10.93 2.52
CA LEU A 50 0.17 -9.67 1.81
C LEU A 50 0.73 -8.63 2.77
N VAL A 51 1.69 -7.84 2.31
CA VAL A 51 2.33 -6.82 3.13
C VAL A 51 2.24 -5.43 2.49
N SER A 52 2.29 -4.42 3.35
CA SER A 52 2.62 -3.06 2.95
C SER A 52 4.09 -2.78 3.23
N VAL A 53 4.71 -1.97 2.38
CA VAL A 53 6.07 -1.47 2.55
C VAL A 53 5.98 0.05 2.61
N ARG A 54 6.32 0.61 3.77
CA ARG A 54 6.10 2.03 4.08
C ARG A 54 7.35 2.67 4.66
N SER A 55 7.52 3.96 4.41
CA SER A 55 8.53 4.77 5.08
C SER A 55 8.25 4.94 6.57
N GLY A 56 9.31 5.19 7.36
CA GLY A 56 9.24 5.45 8.80
C GLY A 56 10.34 6.39 9.23
N ALA A 57 10.29 7.67 8.79
CA ALA A 57 11.29 8.66 9.15
C ALA A 57 11.15 9.09 10.63
N ARG A 58 12.26 9.57 11.21
CA ARG A 58 12.30 10.13 12.59
C ARG A 58 11.43 11.37 12.76
N ALA A 59 11.22 12.12 11.68
CA ALA A 59 10.30 13.26 11.63
C ALA A 59 9.06 12.90 10.81
N SER A 60 7.90 13.41 11.21
CA SER A 60 6.68 13.25 10.42
C SER A 60 6.79 14.02 9.11
N MET A 61 6.64 13.32 8.00
CA MET A 61 6.74 13.86 6.64
C MET A 61 5.56 13.36 5.78
N PRO A 62 4.32 13.77 6.10
CA PRO A 62 3.12 13.20 5.47
C PRO A 62 3.09 13.46 3.98
N GLY A 63 2.87 12.40 3.18
CA GLY A 63 2.81 12.47 1.71
C GLY A 63 4.13 12.69 1.00
N MET A 64 5.26 12.77 1.74
CA MET A 64 6.56 13.05 1.14
C MET A 64 7.28 11.83 0.62
N MET A 65 7.07 10.69 1.22
CA MET A 65 7.72 9.42 0.85
C MET A 65 6.71 8.40 0.37
N ASP A 66 7.19 7.37 -0.28
CA ASP A 66 6.36 6.40 -0.97
C ASP A 66 5.90 5.25 -0.07
N THR A 67 4.81 4.61 -0.49
CA THR A 67 4.19 3.44 0.13
C THR A 67 3.80 2.47 -0.96
N ILE A 68 4.02 1.18 -0.74
CA ILE A 68 3.54 0.10 -1.60
C ILE A 68 2.60 -0.78 -0.79
N LEU A 69 1.40 -1.03 -1.32
CA LEU A 69 0.36 -1.87 -0.70
C LEU A 69 0.15 -3.14 -1.52
N ASN A 70 -0.50 -4.13 -0.91
CA ASN A 70 -0.88 -5.40 -1.56
C ASN A 70 0.31 -6.19 -2.14
N LEU A 71 1.51 -6.00 -1.62
CA LEU A 71 2.71 -6.68 -2.08
C LEU A 71 2.65 -8.18 -1.77
N GLY A 72 3.09 -9.00 -2.70
CA GLY A 72 3.06 -10.46 -2.64
C GLY A 72 2.05 -11.10 -3.60
N LEU A 73 1.35 -10.29 -4.39
CA LEU A 73 0.38 -10.75 -5.38
C LEU A 73 1.06 -11.12 -6.72
N ASN A 74 0.60 -12.21 -7.27
CA ASN A 74 0.76 -12.65 -8.66
C ASN A 74 -0.51 -13.40 -9.07
N GLU A 75 -0.63 -13.88 -10.28
CA GLU A 75 -1.85 -14.54 -10.78
C GLU A 75 -2.27 -15.75 -9.92
N GLN A 76 -1.31 -16.57 -9.50
CA GLN A 76 -1.63 -17.77 -8.69
C GLN A 76 -2.12 -17.38 -7.29
N VAL A 77 -1.52 -16.37 -6.69
CA VAL A 77 -1.91 -15.86 -5.37
C VAL A 77 -3.28 -15.21 -5.42
N VAL A 78 -3.56 -14.43 -6.46
CA VAL A 78 -4.88 -13.79 -6.67
C VAL A 78 -5.99 -14.81 -6.84
N GLU A 79 -5.80 -15.86 -7.63
CA GLU A 79 -6.80 -16.93 -7.79
C GLU A 79 -7.03 -17.67 -6.45
N GLY A 80 -5.97 -17.95 -5.71
CA GLY A 80 -6.08 -18.53 -4.36
C GLY A 80 -6.82 -17.61 -3.38
N LEU A 81 -6.51 -16.31 -3.40
CA LEU A 81 -7.15 -15.30 -2.57
C LEU A 81 -8.64 -15.15 -2.93
N SER A 82 -8.98 -15.17 -4.23
CA SER A 82 -10.35 -15.14 -4.74
C SER A 82 -11.17 -16.31 -4.20
N THR A 83 -10.61 -17.50 -4.25
CA THR A 83 -11.25 -18.73 -3.75
C THR A 83 -11.44 -18.67 -2.23
N LYS A 84 -10.41 -18.29 -1.49
CA LYS A 84 -10.42 -18.25 -0.02
C LYS A 84 -11.37 -17.20 0.52
N SER A 85 -11.39 -16.00 -0.07
CA SER A 85 -12.25 -14.90 0.37
C SER A 85 -13.70 -15.02 -0.12
N GLN A 86 -13.95 -15.86 -1.10
CA GLN A 86 -15.22 -15.91 -1.85
C GLN A 86 -15.59 -14.55 -2.46
N ASN A 87 -14.58 -13.70 -2.68
CA ASN A 87 -14.74 -12.36 -3.24
C ASN A 87 -13.69 -12.11 -4.35
N PRO A 88 -13.91 -12.69 -5.54
CA PRO A 88 -12.96 -12.54 -6.65
C PRO A 88 -12.80 -11.09 -7.10
N ARG A 89 -13.88 -10.29 -7.02
CA ARG A 89 -13.78 -8.88 -7.36
C ARG A 89 -12.76 -8.14 -6.50
N TRP A 90 -12.83 -8.33 -5.19
CA TRP A 90 -11.88 -7.73 -4.24
C TRP A 90 -10.44 -8.18 -4.50
N ALA A 91 -10.23 -9.48 -4.72
CA ALA A 91 -8.89 -10.02 -4.95
C ALA A 91 -8.25 -9.45 -6.23
N TRP A 92 -9.02 -9.36 -7.33
CA TRP A 92 -8.54 -8.79 -8.59
C TRP A 92 -8.37 -7.26 -8.51
N ASP A 93 -9.18 -6.54 -7.72
CA ASP A 93 -8.97 -5.11 -7.46
C ASP A 93 -7.67 -4.87 -6.66
N CYS A 94 -7.38 -5.69 -5.66
CA CYS A 94 -6.10 -5.63 -4.95
C CYS A 94 -4.91 -5.85 -5.89
N TYR A 95 -5.01 -6.79 -6.83
CA TYR A 95 -3.93 -7.05 -7.78
C TYR A 95 -3.76 -5.92 -8.79
N ARG A 96 -4.84 -5.42 -9.35
CA ARG A 96 -4.82 -4.27 -10.24
C ARG A 96 -4.16 -3.05 -9.57
N ARG A 97 -4.57 -2.73 -8.33
CA ARG A 97 -3.99 -1.63 -7.53
C ARG A 97 -2.51 -1.87 -7.25
N PHE A 98 -2.12 -3.10 -6.95
CA PHE A 98 -0.72 -3.45 -6.74
C PHE A 98 0.13 -3.22 -7.99
N ILE A 99 -0.31 -3.69 -9.16
CA ILE A 99 0.42 -3.48 -10.42
C ILE A 99 0.60 -1.98 -10.68
N GLN A 100 -0.45 -1.18 -10.57
CA GLN A 100 -0.38 0.26 -10.78
C GLN A 100 0.59 0.93 -9.81
N MET A 101 0.45 0.66 -8.52
CA MET A 101 1.28 1.27 -7.48
C MET A 101 2.75 0.84 -7.57
N TYR A 102 3.01 -0.44 -7.83
CA TYR A 102 4.37 -0.94 -8.03
C TYR A 102 5.03 -0.31 -9.26
N SER A 103 4.28 -0.19 -10.35
CA SER A 103 4.76 0.43 -11.57
C SER A 103 5.12 1.91 -11.37
N ASP A 104 4.26 2.66 -10.71
CA ASP A 104 4.47 4.09 -10.44
C ASP A 104 5.63 4.31 -9.44
N VAL A 105 5.59 3.62 -8.30
CA VAL A 105 6.50 3.87 -7.19
C VAL A 105 7.86 3.19 -7.37
N VAL A 106 7.88 1.92 -7.82
CA VAL A 106 9.13 1.15 -7.88
C VAL A 106 9.86 1.37 -9.19
N MET A 107 9.10 1.46 -10.29
CA MET A 107 9.65 1.57 -11.64
C MET A 107 9.53 2.98 -12.25
N GLU A 108 8.92 3.92 -11.51
CA GLU A 108 8.78 5.32 -11.91
C GLU A 108 8.01 5.49 -13.24
N VAL A 109 7.11 4.55 -13.55
CA VAL A 109 6.22 4.63 -14.71
C VAL A 109 5.05 5.54 -14.36
N ASN A 110 4.85 6.60 -15.12
CA ASN A 110 3.81 7.59 -14.85
C ASN A 110 2.41 6.96 -14.70
N LYS A 111 1.80 7.12 -13.53
CA LYS A 111 0.47 6.57 -13.21
C LYS A 111 -0.62 6.99 -14.18
N GLY A 112 -0.48 8.13 -14.85
CA GLY A 112 -1.43 8.60 -15.84
C GLY A 112 -1.63 7.67 -17.05
N TYR A 113 -0.67 6.79 -17.33
CA TYR A 113 -0.86 5.74 -18.35
C TYR A 113 -1.89 4.72 -17.88
N PHE A 114 -1.81 4.27 -16.65
CA PHE A 114 -2.75 3.32 -16.05
C PHE A 114 -4.13 3.93 -15.83
N GLU A 115 -4.21 5.22 -15.46
CA GLU A 115 -5.47 5.97 -15.35
C GLU A 115 -6.22 6.04 -16.70
N LYS A 116 -5.52 6.26 -17.79
CA LYS A 116 -6.12 6.23 -19.14
C LYS A 116 -6.64 4.83 -19.51
N VAL A 117 -5.91 3.80 -19.15
CA VAL A 117 -6.33 2.40 -19.41
C VAL A 117 -7.60 2.07 -18.63
N ILE A 118 -7.68 2.38 -17.33
CA ILE A 118 -8.89 2.12 -16.54
C ILE A 118 -10.07 2.95 -17.02
N ASP A 119 -9.86 4.21 -17.39
CA ASP A 119 -10.92 5.08 -17.92
C ASP A 119 -11.46 4.56 -19.27
N SER A 120 -10.59 4.01 -20.12
CA SER A 120 -11.02 3.35 -21.35
C SER A 120 -11.93 2.15 -21.08
N VAL A 121 -11.54 1.28 -20.13
CA VAL A 121 -12.36 0.12 -19.74
C VAL A 121 -13.68 0.56 -19.11
N LYS A 122 -13.69 1.56 -18.23
CA LYS A 122 -14.92 2.11 -17.65
C LYS A 122 -15.87 2.67 -18.72
N ASN A 123 -15.33 3.42 -19.69
CA ASN A 123 -16.12 3.96 -20.80
C ASN A 123 -16.72 2.86 -21.68
N GLU A 124 -15.95 1.82 -22.01
CA GLU A 124 -16.44 0.64 -22.77
C GLU A 124 -17.58 -0.07 -22.03
N LYS A 125 -17.48 -0.19 -20.70
CA LYS A 125 -18.50 -0.84 -19.87
C LYS A 125 -19.66 0.08 -19.48
N GLY A 126 -19.59 1.38 -19.76
CA GLY A 126 -20.61 2.35 -19.40
C GLY A 126 -20.73 2.61 -17.89
N VAL A 127 -19.65 2.40 -17.12
CA VAL A 127 -19.59 2.63 -15.69
C VAL A 127 -18.75 3.86 -15.34
N LYS A 128 -18.97 4.45 -14.16
CA LYS A 128 -18.26 5.66 -13.72
C LYS A 128 -17.23 5.39 -12.63
N LEU A 129 -17.54 4.47 -11.74
CA LEU A 129 -16.71 4.17 -10.57
C LEU A 129 -15.97 2.84 -10.76
N ASP A 130 -14.75 2.76 -10.25
CA ASP A 130 -13.95 1.53 -10.20
C ASP A 130 -14.69 0.40 -9.47
N THR A 131 -15.53 0.78 -8.49
CA THR A 131 -16.33 -0.17 -7.70
C THR A 131 -17.43 -0.87 -8.50
N GLU A 132 -17.78 -0.36 -9.67
CA GLU A 132 -18.79 -0.93 -10.57
C GLU A 132 -18.20 -1.97 -11.55
N LEU A 133 -16.86 -2.04 -11.66
CA LEU A 133 -16.17 -3.05 -12.47
C LEU A 133 -16.34 -4.45 -11.85
N THR A 134 -16.62 -5.43 -12.70
CA THR A 134 -16.72 -6.84 -12.29
C THR A 134 -15.36 -7.49 -12.03
N ALA A 135 -15.34 -8.70 -11.52
CA ALA A 135 -14.10 -9.47 -11.33
C ALA A 135 -13.40 -9.75 -12.67
N GLU A 136 -14.17 -10.06 -13.71
CA GLU A 136 -13.68 -10.29 -15.08
C GLU A 136 -13.08 -9.02 -15.68
N ASP A 137 -13.73 -7.88 -15.48
CA ASP A 137 -13.21 -6.59 -15.94
C ASP A 137 -11.89 -6.24 -15.25
N LEU A 138 -11.79 -6.47 -13.94
CA LEU A 138 -10.58 -6.23 -13.17
C LEU A 138 -9.45 -7.20 -13.53
N LYS A 139 -9.78 -8.47 -13.83
CA LYS A 139 -8.81 -9.45 -14.35
C LYS A 139 -8.29 -9.02 -15.73
N HIS A 140 -9.15 -8.58 -16.62
CA HIS A 140 -8.77 -8.04 -17.91
C HIS A 140 -7.90 -6.80 -17.75
N LEU A 141 -8.29 -5.89 -16.88
CA LEU A 141 -7.56 -4.65 -16.57
C LEU A 141 -6.16 -4.93 -16.01
N ALA A 142 -6.01 -5.93 -15.14
CA ALA A 142 -4.70 -6.35 -14.65
C ALA A 142 -3.77 -6.81 -15.80
N GLY A 143 -4.32 -7.51 -16.80
CA GLY A 143 -3.60 -7.87 -18.01
C GLY A 143 -3.16 -6.68 -18.83
N LEU A 144 -4.05 -5.69 -19.02
CA LEU A 144 -3.72 -4.44 -19.71
C LEU A 144 -2.66 -3.61 -18.97
N PHE A 145 -2.74 -3.56 -17.64
CA PHE A 145 -1.72 -2.89 -16.81
C PHE A 145 -0.35 -3.52 -16.91
N LYS A 146 -0.27 -4.86 -16.99
CA LYS A 146 1.01 -5.56 -17.22
C LYS A 146 1.56 -5.29 -18.62
N ALA A 147 0.70 -5.20 -19.62
CA ALA A 147 1.11 -4.82 -20.97
C ALA A 147 1.64 -3.38 -21.03
N GLU A 148 0.95 -2.45 -20.33
CA GLU A 148 1.41 -1.06 -20.19
C GLU A 148 2.74 -0.96 -19.45
N TYR A 149 2.91 -1.72 -18.34
CA TYR A 149 4.18 -1.84 -17.64
C TYR A 149 5.30 -2.29 -18.59
N LYS A 150 5.08 -3.37 -19.34
CA LYS A 150 6.06 -3.92 -20.28
C LYS A 150 6.40 -2.92 -21.40
N SER A 151 5.41 -2.18 -21.89
CA SER A 151 5.62 -1.16 -22.92
C SER A 151 6.56 -0.04 -22.44
N ASN A 152 6.46 0.34 -21.17
CA ASN A 152 7.27 1.43 -20.60
C ASN A 152 8.62 0.97 -20.05
N THR A 153 8.75 -0.26 -19.57
CA THR A 153 9.98 -0.76 -18.91
C THR A 153 10.80 -1.69 -19.79
N GLY A 154 10.21 -2.27 -20.84
CA GLY A 154 10.82 -3.30 -21.66
C GLY A 154 10.87 -4.69 -21.03
N SER A 155 10.38 -4.85 -19.79
CA SER A 155 10.43 -6.10 -19.01
C SER A 155 9.05 -6.55 -18.59
N ASP A 156 8.88 -7.84 -18.32
CA ASP A 156 7.63 -8.33 -17.73
C ASP A 156 7.47 -7.88 -16.28
N PHE A 157 6.22 -7.72 -15.82
CA PHE A 157 5.94 -7.38 -14.42
C PHE A 157 6.44 -8.49 -13.49
N PRO A 158 7.19 -8.17 -12.41
CA PRO A 158 7.78 -9.17 -11.53
C PRO A 158 6.71 -10.01 -10.83
N THR A 159 6.82 -11.33 -10.92
CA THR A 159 5.90 -12.29 -10.31
C THR A 159 6.48 -12.99 -9.07
N ASP A 160 7.80 -12.87 -8.85
CA ASP A 160 8.44 -13.36 -7.62
C ASP A 160 8.19 -12.39 -6.46
N PRO A 161 7.52 -12.83 -5.37
CA PRO A 161 7.17 -11.96 -4.27
C PRO A 161 8.38 -11.43 -3.47
N LYS A 162 9.50 -12.15 -3.46
CA LYS A 162 10.74 -11.66 -2.82
C LYS A 162 11.39 -10.57 -3.65
N GLU A 163 11.41 -10.73 -4.98
CA GLU A 163 11.86 -9.68 -5.90
C GLU A 163 11.01 -8.42 -5.75
N GLN A 164 9.68 -8.58 -5.69
CA GLN A 164 8.76 -7.47 -5.44
C GLN A 164 9.09 -6.76 -4.11
N LEU A 165 9.33 -7.52 -3.04
CA LEU A 165 9.66 -6.98 -1.71
C LEU A 165 10.95 -6.17 -1.73
N MET A 166 12.01 -6.73 -2.32
CA MET A 166 13.30 -6.05 -2.41
C MET A 166 13.23 -4.78 -3.28
N GLY A 167 12.48 -4.83 -4.38
CA GLY A 167 12.19 -3.66 -5.22
C GLY A 167 11.47 -2.55 -4.45
N ALA A 168 10.45 -2.91 -3.68
CA ALA A 168 9.68 -1.98 -2.86
C ALA A 168 10.53 -1.33 -1.74
N ILE A 169 11.38 -2.12 -1.05
CA ILE A 169 12.29 -1.60 -0.02
C ILE A 169 13.25 -0.56 -0.62
N LYS A 170 13.85 -0.88 -1.78
CA LYS A 170 14.74 0.06 -2.49
C LYS A 170 14.00 1.33 -2.89
N ALA A 171 12.77 1.22 -3.40
CA ALA A 171 11.95 2.37 -3.78
C ALA A 171 11.65 3.28 -2.59
N VAL A 172 11.30 2.70 -1.42
CA VAL A 172 11.09 3.49 -0.21
C VAL A 172 12.38 4.18 0.25
N PHE A 173 13.53 3.52 0.18
CA PHE A 173 14.81 4.19 0.45
C PHE A 173 15.06 5.35 -0.51
N ARG A 174 14.86 5.16 -1.83
CA ARG A 174 15.02 6.21 -2.83
C ARG A 174 14.09 7.40 -2.58
N SER A 175 12.86 7.13 -2.10
CA SER A 175 11.89 8.19 -1.85
C SER A 175 12.34 9.22 -0.79
N TRP A 176 13.31 8.88 0.06
CA TRP A 176 13.95 9.84 0.96
C TRP A 176 14.57 11.01 0.21
N ASN A 177 15.13 10.77 -0.98
CA ASN A 177 15.79 11.79 -1.79
C ASN A 177 14.96 12.25 -3.01
N ASN A 178 13.67 11.92 -3.08
CA ASN A 178 12.84 12.54 -4.10
C ASN A 178 12.68 14.05 -3.86
N GLU A 179 12.38 14.81 -4.91
CA GLU A 179 12.36 16.28 -4.87
C GLU A 179 11.43 16.83 -3.80
N ARG A 180 10.22 16.29 -3.65
CA ARG A 180 9.25 16.73 -2.64
C ARG A 180 9.74 16.49 -1.22
N ALA A 181 10.38 15.35 -0.95
CA ALA A 181 10.94 15.04 0.36
C ALA A 181 12.16 15.91 0.71
N VAL A 182 13.03 16.17 -0.26
CA VAL A 182 14.19 17.09 -0.10
C VAL A 182 13.69 18.50 0.19
N TYR A 183 12.70 18.99 -0.57
CA TYR A 183 12.14 20.32 -0.38
C TYR A 183 11.47 20.45 0.99
N TYR A 184 10.66 19.47 1.40
CA TYR A 184 10.02 19.45 2.70
C TYR A 184 11.03 19.47 3.85
N ARG A 185 12.09 18.66 3.76
CA ARG A 185 13.15 18.62 4.78
C ARG A 185 13.84 19.97 4.94
N ARG A 186 14.11 20.67 3.83
CA ARG A 186 14.71 22.01 3.87
C ARG A 186 13.82 23.04 4.56
N LEU A 187 12.51 22.98 4.32
CA LEU A 187 11.55 23.89 4.95
C LEU A 187 11.36 23.65 6.45
N ASN A 188 11.61 22.43 6.93
CA ASN A 188 11.35 22.01 8.30
C ASN A 188 12.64 21.70 9.08
N ASP A 189 13.81 22.13 8.58
CA ASP A 189 15.13 21.94 9.20
C ASP A 189 15.43 20.48 9.57
N ILE A 190 14.95 19.51 8.77
CA ILE A 190 15.16 18.08 8.97
C ILE A 190 16.47 17.67 8.29
N PRO A 191 17.45 17.09 9.05
CA PRO A 191 18.74 16.70 8.49
C PRO A 191 18.62 15.62 7.40
N GLY A 192 19.27 15.86 6.25
CA GLY A 192 19.25 14.93 5.11
C GLY A 192 19.94 13.59 5.36
N ASN A 193 20.87 13.54 6.31
CA ASN A 193 21.64 12.33 6.67
C ASN A 193 20.91 11.39 7.62
N TRP A 194 19.66 11.68 8.01
CA TRP A 194 18.90 10.79 8.89
C TRP A 194 18.40 9.52 8.18
N GLY A 195 18.15 9.61 6.88
CA GLY A 195 17.51 8.51 6.14
C GLY A 195 16.07 8.23 6.58
N THR A 196 15.48 7.21 6.01
CA THR A 196 14.17 6.70 6.41
C THR A 196 14.24 5.23 6.79
N ALA A 197 13.50 4.82 7.80
CA ALA A 197 13.23 3.41 8.03
C ALA A 197 12.21 2.89 7.00
N VAL A 198 12.15 1.57 6.86
CA VAL A 198 11.13 0.88 6.06
C VAL A 198 10.38 -0.09 6.95
N ASN A 199 9.07 0.09 7.03
CA ASN A 199 8.17 -0.81 7.74
C ASN A 199 7.56 -1.81 6.76
N VAL A 200 7.81 -3.09 6.97
CA VAL A 200 7.14 -4.21 6.28
C VAL A 200 6.08 -4.76 7.22
N GLN A 201 4.81 -4.63 6.85
CA GLN A 201 3.70 -4.92 7.75
C GLN A 201 2.62 -5.75 7.07
N SER A 202 2.15 -6.81 7.75
CA SER A 202 0.98 -7.58 7.33
C SER A 202 -0.22 -6.67 7.15
N MET A 203 -0.92 -6.82 6.02
CA MET A 203 -2.09 -6.01 5.71
C MET A 203 -3.36 -6.53 6.35
N VAL A 204 -4.24 -5.58 6.70
CA VAL A 204 -5.67 -5.75 6.90
C VAL A 204 -6.41 -4.95 5.84
N PHE A 205 -7.64 -5.35 5.52
CA PHE A 205 -8.34 -4.84 4.34
C PHE A 205 -9.68 -4.22 4.72
N GLY A 206 -9.80 -2.90 4.54
CA GLY A 206 -11.05 -2.17 4.71
C GLY A 206 -12.00 -2.26 3.51
N ASN A 207 -11.59 -2.90 2.41
CA ASN A 207 -12.34 -3.02 1.16
C ASN A 207 -12.83 -4.43 0.85
N MET A 208 -12.98 -5.30 1.85
CA MET A 208 -13.47 -6.66 1.67
C MET A 208 -14.99 -6.77 1.49
N GLY A 209 -15.73 -5.70 1.72
CA GLY A 209 -17.18 -5.68 1.59
C GLY A 209 -17.85 -4.72 2.58
N PRO A 210 -19.18 -4.81 2.73
CA PRO A 210 -19.97 -3.85 3.49
C PRO A 210 -19.72 -3.88 5.02
N THR A 211 -19.02 -4.90 5.52
CA THR A 211 -18.65 -5.04 6.93
C THR A 211 -17.19 -4.65 7.20
N SER A 212 -16.54 -4.04 6.24
CA SER A 212 -15.15 -3.59 6.34
C SER A 212 -15.07 -2.10 6.07
N GLY A 213 -14.14 -1.43 6.72
CA GLY A 213 -13.92 0.00 6.54
C GLY A 213 -12.50 0.41 6.85
N THR A 214 -12.18 1.64 6.54
CA THR A 214 -10.92 2.28 6.86
C THR A 214 -11.16 3.72 7.25
N GLY A 215 -10.26 4.32 8.02
CA GLY A 215 -10.41 5.69 8.46
C GLY A 215 -9.11 6.30 8.98
N VAL A 216 -9.20 7.57 9.29
CA VAL A 216 -8.16 8.34 9.97
C VAL A 216 -8.77 8.97 11.22
N ALA A 217 -8.09 8.83 12.33
CA ALA A 217 -8.56 9.40 13.59
C ALA A 217 -7.45 10.10 14.35
N PHE A 218 -7.88 11.09 15.14
CA PHE A 218 -7.05 11.86 16.05
C PHE A 218 -7.60 11.71 17.47
N THR A 219 -6.73 11.50 18.44
CA THR A 219 -7.07 11.45 19.87
C THR A 219 -7.44 12.81 20.43
N ARG A 220 -7.16 13.88 19.68
CA ARG A 220 -7.52 15.26 19.97
C ARG A 220 -7.95 15.97 18.70
N ASN A 221 -8.83 16.96 18.84
CA ASN A 221 -9.15 17.86 17.75
C ASN A 221 -7.88 18.61 17.31
N PRO A 222 -7.43 18.45 16.05
CA PRO A 222 -6.19 19.07 15.57
C PRO A 222 -6.25 20.60 15.50
N SER A 223 -7.46 21.18 15.45
CA SER A 223 -7.64 22.62 15.35
C SER A 223 -7.75 23.30 16.71
N THR A 224 -8.37 22.66 17.70
CA THR A 224 -8.66 23.27 19.02
C THR A 224 -7.82 22.69 20.15
N GLY A 225 -7.20 21.50 19.96
CA GLY A 225 -6.50 20.77 21.02
C GLY A 225 -7.42 20.05 22.02
N GLU A 226 -8.73 20.18 21.90
CA GLU A 226 -9.71 19.52 22.78
C GLU A 226 -9.50 17.99 22.75
N LYS A 227 -9.55 17.35 23.93
CA LYS A 227 -9.48 15.90 24.05
C LYS A 227 -10.81 15.27 23.64
N LYS A 228 -11.04 15.20 22.35
CA LYS A 228 -12.20 14.57 21.72
C LYS A 228 -11.70 13.72 20.56
N LEU A 229 -12.15 12.46 20.50
CA LEU A 229 -11.91 11.60 19.35
C LEU A 229 -12.54 12.24 18.12
N MET A 230 -11.75 12.44 17.09
CA MET A 230 -12.16 13.09 15.85
C MET A 230 -11.54 12.36 14.65
N GLY A 231 -12.29 12.24 13.57
CA GLY A 231 -11.81 11.59 12.39
C GLY A 231 -12.89 11.33 11.36
N GLU A 232 -12.49 10.62 10.33
CA GLU A 232 -13.34 10.29 9.19
C GLU A 232 -13.10 8.82 8.80
N PHE A 233 -14.12 8.17 8.25
CA PHE A 233 -14.02 6.80 7.77
C PHE A 233 -14.79 6.60 6.46
N LEU A 234 -14.44 5.53 5.76
CA LEU A 234 -15.15 5.01 4.58
C LEU A 234 -15.41 3.53 4.75
N MET A 235 -16.64 3.11 4.50
CA MET A 235 -16.98 1.69 4.36
C MET A 235 -16.52 1.17 3.01
N ASN A 236 -16.10 -0.09 3.00
CA ASN A 236 -15.62 -0.80 1.80
C ASN A 236 -14.58 0.00 1.02
N ALA A 237 -13.48 0.38 1.69
CA ALA A 237 -12.42 1.23 1.16
C ALA A 237 -11.05 0.84 1.70
N GLN A 238 -9.99 1.08 0.91
CA GLN A 238 -8.62 1.04 1.39
C GLN A 238 -8.20 2.42 1.95
N GLY A 239 -7.11 2.46 2.74
CA GLY A 239 -6.64 3.69 3.38
C GLY A 239 -6.35 4.83 2.39
N GLU A 240 -5.89 4.51 1.17
CA GLU A 240 -5.66 5.49 0.12
C GLU A 240 -6.95 6.16 -0.38
N ASP A 241 -8.09 5.46 -0.35
CA ASP A 241 -9.37 5.99 -0.81
C ASP A 241 -9.89 7.12 0.09
N VAL A 242 -9.52 7.10 1.39
CA VAL A 242 -9.90 8.16 2.36
C VAL A 242 -9.21 9.49 2.02
N VAL A 243 -7.96 9.43 1.57
CA VAL A 243 -7.15 10.62 1.31
C VAL A 243 -7.18 11.08 -0.15
N ALA A 244 -7.63 10.23 -1.07
CA ALA A 244 -7.69 10.52 -2.50
C ALA A 244 -8.82 11.48 -2.89
N GLY A 245 -9.82 11.67 -2.02
CA GLY A 245 -10.96 12.57 -2.28
C GLY A 245 -11.93 12.10 -3.36
N VAL A 246 -11.84 10.83 -3.79
CA VAL A 246 -12.73 10.24 -4.81
C VAL A 246 -14.12 9.95 -4.23
N ARG A 247 -14.17 9.61 -2.95
CA ARG A 247 -15.40 9.38 -2.18
C ARG A 247 -15.39 10.32 -0.98
N THR A 248 -16.56 10.83 -0.59
CA THR A 248 -16.70 11.66 0.60
C THR A 248 -16.67 10.79 1.86
N PRO A 249 -15.67 10.94 2.74
CA PRO A 249 -15.66 10.22 4.01
C PRO A 249 -16.78 10.67 4.93
N GLU A 250 -17.20 9.79 5.83
CA GLU A 250 -18.15 10.07 6.89
C GLU A 250 -17.44 10.42 8.20
N PRO A 251 -18.02 11.33 9.03
CA PRO A 251 -17.50 11.59 10.36
C PRO A 251 -17.44 10.31 11.21
N LEU A 252 -16.36 10.12 11.96
CA LEU A 252 -16.14 8.93 12.78
C LEU A 252 -17.28 8.63 13.77
N GLU A 253 -18.02 9.68 14.21
CA GLU A 253 -19.17 9.55 15.09
C GLU A 253 -20.29 8.67 14.47
N HIS A 254 -20.43 8.67 13.14
CA HIS A 254 -21.42 7.84 12.44
C HIS A 254 -21.06 6.33 12.45
N LEU A 255 -19.83 5.98 12.84
CA LEU A 255 -19.46 4.57 13.01
C LEU A 255 -20.27 3.91 14.15
N LYS A 256 -20.77 4.69 15.12
CA LYS A 256 -21.70 4.21 16.15
C LYS A 256 -22.96 3.58 15.57
N ASP A 257 -23.48 4.15 14.50
CA ASP A 257 -24.72 3.71 13.88
C ASP A 257 -24.47 2.52 12.92
N THR A 258 -23.32 2.52 12.29
CA THR A 258 -22.94 1.55 11.26
C THR A 258 -22.31 0.28 11.86
N MET A 259 -21.41 0.46 12.84
CA MET A 259 -20.64 -0.62 13.48
C MET A 259 -20.42 -0.29 14.99
N PRO A 260 -21.45 -0.37 15.84
CA PRO A 260 -21.38 0.10 17.23
C PRO A 260 -20.31 -0.59 18.06
N GLU A 261 -20.18 -1.92 17.96
CA GLU A 261 -19.19 -2.70 18.70
C GLU A 261 -17.74 -2.31 18.30
N VAL A 262 -17.52 -2.03 17.01
CA VAL A 262 -16.22 -1.58 16.50
C VAL A 262 -15.92 -0.17 16.97
N TYR A 263 -16.92 0.71 17.00
CA TYR A 263 -16.76 2.07 17.54
C TYR A 263 -16.36 2.03 19.02
N ASP A 264 -17.03 1.22 19.84
CA ASP A 264 -16.73 1.10 21.27
C ASP A 264 -15.30 0.56 21.49
N GLN A 265 -14.90 -0.49 20.78
CA GLN A 265 -13.51 -1.00 20.82
C GLN A 265 -12.49 0.07 20.40
N PHE A 266 -12.82 0.87 19.39
CA PHE A 266 -11.93 1.92 18.91
C PHE A 266 -11.78 3.07 19.92
N VAL A 267 -12.84 3.39 20.66
CA VAL A 267 -12.81 4.41 21.74
C VAL A 267 -11.96 3.94 22.93
N ASP A 268 -11.96 2.63 23.21
CA ASP A 268 -11.20 2.02 24.31
C ASP A 268 -9.68 1.96 24.04
N ILE A 269 -9.24 1.99 22.78
CA ILE A 269 -7.84 2.01 22.35
C ILE A 269 -7.24 3.42 22.50
#